data_56d9fa1ff2448821ce0619f09669c7c6
#
_entry.id   56d9fa1ff2448821ce0619f09669c7c6
#
_cell.length_a   1.000
_cell.length_b   1.000
_cell.length_c   1.000
_cell.angle_alpha   90.00
_cell.angle_beta   90.00
_cell.angle_gamma   90.00
#
_symmetry.space_group_name_H-M   'P 1'
#
loop_
_entity.id
_entity.type
_entity.pdbx_description
1 polymer ?
#
loop_
_entity_poly.entity_id
_entity_poly.type
_entity_poly.pdbx_seq_one_letter_code
_entity_poly.pdbx_strand_id
1 'polypeptide(L)'
;VINLCLAFAFAGACLLMSRATLIPLISACVLPVLLHTESVIYPIAVFSMSTMVVAVQIIMERCGIRSRIPENSSVKPGKRELFRWFSLLCFVGLISMFAVSTDYPYMILPPLMVTFAEMVNSKAGFRNRPTQVFLFLTTAATLGTVFQIIGYRHLHLPATVIALCIAASLFFIFEWTGKYFAPAGALAFIPMLLPEEGLAWLPLQASIGAALFITIAMVVFQKCYQWSRAQIIFCATPTLLREYMNRRKRKQQS
;
A
#
# COMPACT_ATOMS: atom_id res chain seq x y z
N VAL A 1 18.98 0.12 6.59
CA VAL A 1 18.31 -1.18 6.45
C VAL A 1 17.91 -1.75 7.80
N ILE A 2 18.85 -1.91 8.75
CA ILE A 2 18.59 -2.53 10.07
C ILE A 2 17.42 -1.82 10.79
N ASN A 3 17.46 -0.50 10.92
CA ASN A 3 16.41 0.27 11.59
C ASN A 3 15.03 0.10 10.90
N LEU A 4 15.01 0.00 9.59
CA LEU A 4 13.80 -0.23 8.82
C LEU A 4 13.23 -1.63 9.06
N CYS A 5 14.08 -2.66 9.08
CA CYS A 5 13.69 -4.03 9.43
C CYS A 5 13.17 -4.13 10.87
N LEU A 6 13.80 -3.43 11.81
CA LEU A 6 13.35 -3.37 13.21
C LEU A 6 11.99 -2.68 13.33
N ALA A 7 11.76 -1.56 12.65
CA ALA A 7 10.47 -0.87 12.64
C ALA A 7 9.36 -1.74 12.03
N PHE A 8 9.65 -2.45 10.93
CA PHE A 8 8.72 -3.39 10.32
C PHE A 8 8.43 -4.59 11.23
N ALA A 9 9.44 -5.17 11.86
CA ALA A 9 9.30 -6.27 12.82
C ALA A 9 8.48 -5.86 14.05
N PHE A 10 8.73 -4.66 14.59
CA PHE A 10 7.96 -4.09 15.68
C PHE A 10 6.49 -3.91 15.31
N ALA A 11 6.20 -3.30 14.15
CA ALA A 11 4.83 -3.16 13.65
C ALA A 11 4.14 -4.51 13.48
N GLY A 12 4.83 -5.52 12.93
CA GLY A 12 4.32 -6.88 12.80
C GLY A 12 4.03 -7.54 14.14
N ALA A 13 4.91 -7.37 15.12
CA ALA A 13 4.70 -7.86 16.49
C ALA A 13 3.48 -7.20 17.15
N CYS A 14 3.33 -5.88 17.04
CA CYS A 14 2.17 -5.16 17.53
C CYS A 14 0.86 -5.66 16.89
N LEU A 15 0.85 -5.91 15.58
CA LEU A 15 -0.31 -6.46 14.87
C LEU A 15 -0.67 -7.87 15.34
N LEU A 16 0.33 -8.72 15.56
CA LEU A 16 0.13 -10.07 16.08
C LEU A 16 -0.39 -10.06 17.53
N MET A 17 0.16 -9.20 18.38
CA MET A 17 -0.25 -9.09 19.78
C MET A 17 -1.64 -8.49 19.94
N SER A 18 -1.94 -7.42 19.22
CA SER A 18 -3.26 -6.76 19.25
C SER A 18 -4.33 -7.54 18.48
N ARG A 19 -3.94 -8.58 17.74
CA ARG A 19 -4.82 -9.34 16.83
C ARG A 19 -5.58 -8.41 15.85
N ALA A 20 -5.02 -7.25 15.59
CA ALA A 20 -5.60 -6.26 14.70
C ALA A 20 -5.26 -6.57 13.26
N THR A 21 -6.18 -6.23 12.37
CA THR A 21 -5.98 -6.33 10.92
C THR A 21 -5.54 -5.00 10.30
N LEU A 22 -5.09 -4.06 11.15
CA LEU A 22 -4.76 -2.70 10.75
C LEU A 22 -3.34 -2.62 10.15
N ILE A 23 -3.16 -3.18 8.96
CA ILE A 23 -1.87 -3.23 8.26
C ILE A 23 -1.23 -1.84 8.04
N PRO A 24 -1.99 -0.71 7.85
CA PRO A 24 -1.42 0.64 7.77
C PRO A 24 -0.52 1.06 8.96
N LEU A 25 -0.58 0.36 10.11
CA LEU A 25 0.34 0.55 11.23
C LEU A 25 1.82 0.42 10.80
N ILE A 26 2.09 -0.45 9.82
CA ILE A 26 3.43 -0.63 9.24
C ILE A 26 3.94 0.70 8.67
N SER A 27 3.09 1.41 7.92
CA SER A 27 3.46 2.70 7.34
C SER A 27 3.80 3.73 8.42
N ALA A 28 3.01 3.79 9.49
CA ALA A 28 3.26 4.72 10.59
C ALA A 28 4.58 4.45 11.33
N CYS A 29 5.00 3.18 11.43
CA CYS A 29 6.27 2.81 12.06
C CYS A 29 7.48 3.00 11.15
N VAL A 30 7.33 2.75 9.84
CA VAL A 30 8.45 2.76 8.88
C VAL A 30 8.74 4.17 8.35
N LEU A 31 7.72 5.01 8.20
CA LEU A 31 7.85 6.35 7.61
C LEU A 31 8.86 7.25 8.35
N PRO A 32 8.85 7.38 9.68
CA PRO A 32 9.82 8.22 10.40
C PRO A 32 11.24 7.72 10.25
N VAL A 33 11.45 6.40 10.14
CA VAL A 33 12.77 5.81 9.92
C VAL A 33 13.28 6.15 8.52
N LEU A 34 12.42 6.13 7.51
CA LEU A 34 12.77 6.45 6.14
C LEU A 34 13.07 7.95 5.95
N LEU A 35 12.29 8.81 6.61
CA LEU A 35 12.45 10.26 6.56
C LEU A 35 13.49 10.80 7.56
N HIS A 36 14.15 9.92 8.33
CA HIS A 36 15.11 10.30 9.38
C HIS A 36 14.52 11.37 10.33
N THR A 37 13.23 11.22 10.68
CA THR A 37 12.54 12.18 11.52
C THR A 37 12.83 11.91 13.00
N GLU A 38 13.54 12.82 13.66
CA GLU A 38 13.85 12.76 15.09
C GLU A 38 12.84 13.56 15.94
N SER A 39 11.88 14.21 15.31
CA SER A 39 10.92 15.09 15.97
C SER A 39 9.86 14.31 16.76
N VAL A 40 9.70 14.68 18.03
CA VAL A 40 8.62 14.18 18.92
C VAL A 40 7.22 14.60 18.42
N ILE A 41 7.13 15.57 17.53
CA ILE A 41 5.86 16.03 16.95
C ILE A 41 5.22 14.90 16.13
N TYR A 42 6.01 14.04 15.46
CA TYR A 42 5.47 12.96 14.63
C TYR A 42 4.59 11.98 15.43
N PRO A 43 5.05 11.34 16.51
CA PRO A 43 4.20 10.42 17.29
C PRO A 43 2.99 11.13 17.92
N ILE A 44 3.13 12.37 18.35
CA ILE A 44 2.01 13.18 18.87
C ILE A 44 0.97 13.41 17.78
N ALA A 45 1.37 13.78 16.57
CA ALA A 45 0.47 13.98 15.44
C ALA A 45 -0.25 12.67 15.05
N VAL A 46 0.47 11.55 14.96
CA VAL A 46 -0.12 10.24 14.67
C VAL A 46 -1.14 9.84 15.73
N PHE A 47 -0.83 10.02 17.01
CA PHE A 47 -1.74 9.70 18.10
C PHE A 47 -2.99 10.59 18.07
N SER A 48 -2.81 11.90 17.90
CA SER A 48 -3.90 12.87 17.82
C SER A 48 -4.84 12.59 16.65
N MET A 49 -4.29 12.36 15.44
CA MET A 49 -5.09 12.05 14.25
C MET A 49 -5.82 10.71 14.38
N SER A 50 -5.15 9.69 14.94
CA SER A 50 -5.78 8.39 15.17
C SER A 50 -6.93 8.50 16.17
N THR A 51 -6.75 9.25 17.25
CA THR A 51 -7.78 9.51 18.25
C THR A 51 -8.96 10.27 17.65
N MET A 52 -8.70 11.28 16.80
CA MET A 52 -9.74 12.01 16.08
C MET A 52 -10.57 11.09 15.17
N VAL A 53 -9.92 10.23 14.40
CA VAL A 53 -10.62 9.27 13.52
C VAL A 53 -11.51 8.33 14.32
N VAL A 54 -11.01 7.79 15.45
CA VAL A 54 -11.80 6.91 16.34
C VAL A 54 -12.97 7.68 16.95
N ALA A 55 -12.76 8.92 17.40
CA ALA A 55 -13.83 9.75 17.95
C ALA A 55 -14.94 10.01 16.92
N VAL A 56 -14.57 10.38 15.69
CA VAL A 56 -15.53 10.57 14.58
C VAL A 56 -16.28 9.27 14.28
N GLN A 57 -15.59 8.13 14.25
CA GLN A 57 -16.24 6.84 14.03
C GLN A 57 -17.28 6.55 15.12
N ILE A 58 -16.94 6.73 16.39
CA ILE A 58 -17.86 6.52 17.52
C ILE A 58 -19.08 7.44 17.41
N ILE A 59 -18.88 8.71 17.03
CA ILE A 59 -19.96 9.67 16.82
C ILE A 59 -20.89 9.19 15.70
N MET A 60 -20.33 8.77 14.55
CA MET A 60 -21.11 8.27 13.42
C MET A 60 -21.92 7.01 13.76
N GLU A 61 -21.33 6.10 14.56
CA GLU A 61 -22.03 4.90 15.05
C GLU A 61 -23.16 5.26 16.01
N ARG A 62 -22.95 6.23 16.93
CA ARG A 62 -23.98 6.70 17.85
C ARG A 62 -25.11 7.45 17.16
N CYS A 63 -24.79 8.21 16.11
CA CYS A 63 -25.80 8.92 15.30
C CYS A 63 -26.55 7.99 14.33
N GLY A 64 -26.25 6.70 14.27
CA GLY A 64 -26.91 5.76 13.37
C GLY A 64 -26.52 5.91 11.89
N ILE A 65 -25.54 6.77 11.58
CA ILE A 65 -25.05 6.99 10.20
C ILE A 65 -24.29 5.77 9.71
N ARG A 66 -23.62 5.06 10.64
CA ARG A 66 -22.84 3.86 10.33
C ARG A 66 -23.28 2.70 11.21
N SER A 67 -23.52 1.53 10.60
CA SER A 67 -23.78 0.30 11.35
C SER A 67 -22.50 -0.18 12.05
N ARG A 68 -22.63 -0.60 13.30
CA ARG A 68 -21.53 -1.21 14.04
C ARG A 68 -21.10 -2.49 13.37
N ILE A 69 -19.82 -2.58 12.98
CA ILE A 69 -19.27 -3.80 12.41
C ILE A 69 -19.07 -4.79 13.57
N PRO A 70 -19.66 -6.00 13.52
CA PRO A 70 -19.44 -6.98 14.56
C PRO A 70 -17.96 -7.31 14.67
N GLU A 71 -17.47 -7.32 15.89
CA GLU A 71 -16.08 -7.65 16.20
C GLU A 71 -15.81 -9.10 15.76
N ASN A 72 -15.06 -9.26 14.68
CA ASN A 72 -14.66 -10.59 14.23
C ASN A 72 -13.82 -11.22 15.33
N SER A 73 -14.30 -12.35 15.87
CA SER A 73 -13.60 -13.14 16.89
C SER A 73 -12.15 -13.34 16.46
N SER A 74 -11.24 -12.68 17.17
CA SER A 74 -9.82 -12.71 16.88
C SER A 74 -9.29 -14.13 17.11
N VAL A 75 -8.98 -14.81 16.02
CA VAL A 75 -8.35 -16.13 16.06
C VAL A 75 -6.94 -15.96 16.63
N LYS A 76 -6.57 -16.79 17.61
CA LYS A 76 -5.21 -16.77 18.16
C LYS A 76 -4.19 -16.97 17.05
N PRO A 77 -3.11 -16.16 16.99
CA PRO A 77 -2.10 -16.30 15.95
C PRO A 77 -1.46 -17.70 16.04
N GLY A 78 -1.62 -18.48 14.98
CA GLY A 78 -1.05 -19.81 14.88
C GLY A 78 0.41 -19.76 14.39
N LYS A 79 1.15 -20.87 14.53
CA LYS A 79 2.53 -21.00 14.00
C LYS A 79 2.64 -20.62 12.53
N ARG A 80 1.59 -20.85 11.76
CA ARG A 80 1.50 -20.51 10.33
C ARG A 80 1.49 -19.00 10.07
N GLU A 81 0.87 -18.23 10.95
CA GLU A 81 0.87 -16.76 10.87
C GLU A 81 2.22 -16.18 11.26
N LEU A 82 2.84 -16.71 12.29
CA LEU A 82 4.18 -16.30 12.70
C LEU A 82 5.20 -16.54 11.57
N PHE A 83 5.15 -17.71 10.94
CA PHE A 83 6.01 -18.03 9.79
C PHE A 83 5.76 -17.08 8.61
N ARG A 84 4.51 -16.69 8.36
CA ARG A 84 4.13 -15.74 7.33
C ARG A 84 4.75 -14.35 7.59
N TRP A 85 4.64 -13.84 8.81
CA TRP A 85 5.23 -12.55 9.19
C TRP A 85 6.76 -12.58 9.14
N PHE A 86 7.36 -13.67 9.55
CA PHE A 86 8.81 -13.85 9.42
C PHE A 86 9.26 -13.85 7.95
N SER A 87 8.54 -14.53 7.09
CA SER A 87 8.82 -14.52 5.65
C SER A 87 8.66 -13.11 5.04
N LEU A 88 7.62 -12.36 5.45
CA LEU A 88 7.44 -10.97 5.05
C LEU A 88 8.66 -10.11 5.44
N LEU A 89 9.11 -10.23 6.68
CA LEU A 89 10.29 -9.51 7.19
C LEU A 89 11.55 -9.85 6.38
N CYS A 90 11.78 -11.11 6.08
CA CYS A 90 12.93 -11.53 5.27
C CYS A 90 12.89 -10.91 3.86
N PHE A 91 11.74 -10.92 3.18
CA PHE A 91 11.61 -10.32 1.86
C PHE A 91 11.73 -8.80 1.87
N VAL A 92 11.13 -8.13 2.86
CA VAL A 92 11.31 -6.69 3.05
C VAL A 92 12.78 -6.36 3.27
N GLY A 93 13.47 -7.14 4.10
CA GLY A 93 14.91 -6.98 4.33
C GLY A 93 15.74 -7.15 3.06
N LEU A 94 15.48 -8.19 2.27
CA LEU A 94 16.18 -8.44 1.00
C LEU A 94 15.96 -7.31 -0.02
N ILE A 95 14.71 -6.86 -0.20
CA ILE A 95 14.40 -5.76 -1.10
C ILE A 95 15.06 -4.46 -0.61
N SER A 96 15.06 -4.24 0.71
CA SER A 96 15.69 -3.05 1.31
C SER A 96 17.22 -3.05 1.12
N MET A 97 17.86 -4.21 1.25
CA MET A 97 19.30 -4.33 0.94
C MET A 97 19.56 -4.04 -0.53
N PHE A 98 18.76 -4.58 -1.43
CA PHE A 98 18.87 -4.32 -2.86
C PHE A 98 18.67 -2.83 -3.18
N ALA A 99 17.63 -2.19 -2.64
CA ALA A 99 17.33 -0.79 -2.86
C ALA A 99 18.47 0.14 -2.39
N VAL A 100 19.06 -0.16 -1.23
CA VAL A 100 20.19 0.61 -0.70
C VAL A 100 21.46 0.36 -1.50
N SER A 101 21.73 -0.87 -1.94
CA SER A 101 22.92 -1.20 -2.73
C SER A 101 22.90 -0.61 -4.15
N THR A 102 21.71 -0.34 -4.68
CA THR A 102 21.52 0.26 -6.00
C THR A 102 21.26 1.76 -5.98
N ASP A 103 21.25 2.38 -4.79
CA ASP A 103 20.93 3.79 -4.58
C ASP A 103 19.53 4.20 -5.06
N TYR A 104 18.56 3.27 -4.92
CA TYR A 104 17.14 3.51 -5.27
C TYR A 104 16.23 3.46 -4.03
N PRO A 105 16.33 4.44 -3.11
CA PRO A 105 15.61 4.40 -1.82
C PRO A 105 14.08 4.42 -1.98
N TYR A 106 13.54 4.98 -3.06
CA TYR A 106 12.09 5.06 -3.28
C TYR A 106 11.43 3.73 -3.70
N MET A 107 12.22 2.67 -3.89
CA MET A 107 11.69 1.32 -4.09
C MET A 107 11.07 0.72 -2.82
N ILE A 108 11.43 1.23 -1.64
CA ILE A 108 11.02 0.70 -0.33
C ILE A 108 10.10 1.65 0.44
N LEU A 109 9.30 2.43 -0.28
CA LEU A 109 8.34 3.34 0.35
C LEU A 109 7.33 2.59 1.22
N PRO A 110 6.94 3.14 2.39
CA PRO A 110 6.03 2.49 3.32
C PRO A 110 4.70 2.00 2.71
N PRO A 111 4.02 2.73 1.80
CA PRO A 111 2.81 2.24 1.15
C PRO A 111 3.03 0.98 0.29
N LEU A 112 4.22 0.78 -0.26
CA LEU A 112 4.55 -0.43 -1.01
C LEU A 112 4.68 -1.64 -0.07
N MET A 113 5.30 -1.45 1.09
CA MET A 113 5.38 -2.48 2.14
C MET A 113 4.01 -2.83 2.71
N VAL A 114 3.14 -1.84 2.91
CA VAL A 114 1.74 -2.05 3.31
C VAL A 114 1.02 -2.87 2.24
N THR A 115 1.14 -2.50 0.97
CA THR A 115 0.56 -3.26 -0.15
C THR A 115 1.03 -4.71 -0.14
N PHE A 116 2.32 -4.95 0.06
CA PHE A 116 2.88 -6.30 0.16
C PHE A 116 2.27 -7.09 1.31
N ALA A 117 2.22 -6.51 2.51
CA ALA A 117 1.64 -7.14 3.67
C ALA A 117 0.12 -7.39 3.49
N GLU A 118 -0.61 -6.47 2.88
CA GLU A 118 -2.03 -6.64 2.57
C GLU A 118 -2.26 -7.75 1.55
N MET A 119 -1.48 -7.80 0.48
CA MET A 119 -1.59 -8.87 -0.54
C MET A 119 -1.33 -10.25 0.06
N VAL A 120 -0.45 -10.34 1.04
CA VAL A 120 -0.11 -11.61 1.72
C VAL A 120 -1.15 -11.98 2.79
N ASN A 121 -1.63 -11.02 3.57
CA ASN A 121 -2.48 -11.27 4.74
C ASN A 121 -3.98 -11.17 4.43
N SER A 122 -4.37 -10.37 3.46
CA SER A 122 -5.77 -10.09 3.19
C SER A 122 -6.46 -11.19 2.38
N LYS A 123 -7.73 -11.43 2.71
CA LYS A 123 -8.69 -12.17 1.86
C LYS A 123 -9.34 -11.23 0.83
N ALA A 124 -8.91 -9.97 0.74
CA ALA A 124 -9.54 -8.94 -0.06
C ALA A 124 -9.43 -9.20 -1.58
N GLY A 125 -10.44 -8.73 -2.29
CA GLY A 125 -10.58 -8.97 -3.73
C GLY A 125 -9.47 -8.37 -4.61
N PHE A 126 -8.73 -7.34 -4.14
CA PHE A 126 -7.61 -6.76 -4.90
C PHE A 126 -6.40 -7.70 -4.97
N ARG A 127 -6.24 -8.64 -4.04
CA ARG A 127 -5.24 -9.72 -4.12
C ARG A 127 -5.37 -10.52 -5.42
N ASN A 128 -6.60 -10.67 -5.93
CA ASN A 128 -6.86 -11.37 -7.17
C ASN A 128 -6.65 -10.50 -8.42
N ARG A 129 -6.17 -9.27 -8.26
CA ARG A 129 -6.00 -8.29 -9.33
C ARG A 129 -4.68 -7.53 -9.23
N PRO A 130 -3.53 -8.23 -9.23
CA PRO A 130 -2.20 -7.64 -9.00
C PRO A 130 -1.86 -6.56 -10.04
N THR A 131 -2.25 -6.72 -11.30
CA THR A 131 -2.03 -5.71 -12.34
C THR A 131 -2.78 -4.41 -12.07
N GLN A 132 -3.99 -4.48 -11.49
CA GLN A 132 -4.73 -3.27 -11.10
C GLN A 132 -4.07 -2.58 -9.91
N VAL A 133 -3.60 -3.35 -8.91
CA VAL A 133 -2.85 -2.80 -7.77
C VAL A 133 -1.58 -2.09 -8.26
N PHE A 134 -0.84 -2.72 -9.17
CA PHE A 134 0.33 -2.12 -9.79
C PHE A 134 0.01 -0.80 -10.50
N LEU A 135 -1.04 -0.78 -11.34
CA LEU A 135 -1.47 0.42 -12.03
C LEU A 135 -1.91 1.54 -11.07
N PHE A 136 -2.65 1.21 -10.01
CA PHE A 136 -3.02 2.20 -8.99
C PHE A 136 -1.82 2.82 -8.29
N LEU A 137 -0.83 2.01 -7.92
CA LEU A 137 0.39 2.51 -7.27
C LEU A 137 1.20 3.39 -8.22
N THR A 138 1.40 2.94 -9.45
CA THR A 138 2.15 3.71 -10.47
C THR A 138 1.44 5.02 -10.80
N THR A 139 0.13 5.01 -11.02
CA THR A 139 -0.63 6.24 -11.29
C THR A 139 -0.63 7.19 -10.10
N ALA A 140 -0.74 6.68 -8.87
CA ALA A 140 -0.69 7.49 -7.67
C ALA A 140 0.68 8.16 -7.47
N ALA A 141 1.77 7.41 -7.63
CA ALA A 141 3.13 7.95 -7.56
C ALA A 141 3.37 9.03 -8.62
N THR A 142 2.95 8.76 -9.87
CA THR A 142 3.09 9.71 -10.98
C THR A 142 2.27 10.97 -10.75
N LEU A 143 1.01 10.82 -10.35
CA LEU A 143 0.11 11.93 -10.09
C LEU A 143 0.64 12.83 -8.97
N GLY A 144 1.05 12.25 -7.83
CA GLY A 144 1.62 13.00 -6.72
C GLY A 144 2.88 13.76 -7.12
N THR A 145 3.79 13.11 -7.86
CA THR A 145 5.03 13.73 -8.35
C THR A 145 4.75 14.87 -9.33
N VAL A 146 3.82 14.67 -10.27
CA VAL A 146 3.45 15.70 -11.26
C VAL A 146 2.85 16.93 -10.57
N PHE A 147 1.90 16.73 -9.65
CA PHE A 147 1.31 17.85 -8.90
C PHE A 147 2.33 18.57 -8.02
N GLN A 148 3.27 17.83 -7.41
CA GLN A 148 4.32 18.44 -6.60
C GLN A 148 5.27 19.26 -7.46
N ILE A 149 5.77 18.72 -8.57
CA ILE A 149 6.70 19.44 -9.45
C ILE A 149 6.02 20.64 -10.09
N ILE A 150 4.85 20.48 -10.70
CA ILE A 150 4.16 21.57 -11.38
C ILE A 150 3.62 22.59 -10.39
N GLY A 151 2.94 22.13 -9.33
CA GLY A 151 2.29 22.99 -8.35
C GLY A 151 3.28 23.79 -7.52
N TYR A 152 4.30 23.13 -6.97
CA TYR A 152 5.27 23.79 -6.10
C TYR A 152 6.32 24.57 -6.88
N ARG A 153 6.97 23.92 -7.88
CA ARG A 153 8.12 24.49 -8.58
C ARG A 153 7.74 25.52 -9.66
N HIS A 154 6.67 25.27 -10.41
CA HIS A 154 6.29 26.14 -11.55
C HIS A 154 5.22 27.16 -11.18
N LEU A 155 4.22 26.76 -10.39
CA LEU A 155 3.08 27.62 -10.03
C LEU A 155 3.20 28.25 -8.65
N HIS A 156 4.21 27.87 -7.84
CA HIS A 156 4.42 28.35 -6.46
C HIS A 156 3.16 28.29 -5.59
N LEU A 157 2.35 27.23 -5.78
CA LEU A 157 1.11 27.04 -5.04
C LEU A 157 1.41 26.62 -3.60
N PRO A 158 0.57 27.03 -2.63
CA PRO A 158 0.70 26.55 -1.25
C PRO A 158 0.46 25.05 -1.18
N ALA A 159 1.19 24.36 -0.29
CA ALA A 159 1.12 22.90 -0.13
C ALA A 159 -0.32 22.38 0.08
N THR A 160 -1.17 23.18 0.75
CA THR A 160 -2.59 22.85 0.96
C THR A 160 -3.35 22.70 -0.35
N VAL A 161 -3.12 23.61 -1.32
CA VAL A 161 -3.79 23.54 -2.63
C VAL A 161 -3.31 22.33 -3.41
N ILE A 162 -2.01 22.06 -3.38
CA ILE A 162 -1.43 20.86 -4.04
C ILE A 162 -2.04 19.60 -3.43
N ALA A 163 -2.13 19.51 -2.10
CA ALA A 163 -2.74 18.38 -1.42
C ALA A 163 -4.21 18.18 -1.81
N LEU A 164 -4.98 19.25 -1.90
CA LEU A 164 -6.39 19.20 -2.35
C LEU A 164 -6.50 18.71 -3.79
N CYS A 165 -5.63 19.17 -4.69
CA CYS A 165 -5.62 18.72 -6.08
C CYS A 165 -5.27 17.23 -6.20
N ILE A 166 -4.28 16.76 -5.43
CA ILE A 166 -3.92 15.34 -5.36
C ILE A 166 -5.12 14.52 -4.85
N ALA A 167 -5.73 14.94 -3.73
CA ALA A 167 -6.88 14.26 -3.15
C ALA A 167 -8.05 14.19 -4.11
N ALA A 168 -8.45 15.32 -4.70
CA ALA A 168 -9.56 15.39 -5.66
C ALA A 168 -9.34 14.47 -6.87
N SER A 169 -8.12 14.48 -7.44
CA SER A 169 -7.76 13.64 -8.58
C SER A 169 -7.80 12.15 -8.23
N LEU A 170 -7.31 11.78 -7.04
CA LEU A 170 -7.37 10.39 -6.56
C LEU A 170 -8.79 9.93 -6.32
N PHE A 171 -9.62 10.74 -5.66
CA PHE A 171 -11.03 10.41 -5.45
C PHE A 171 -11.77 10.24 -6.77
N PHE A 172 -11.50 11.11 -7.75
CA PHE A 172 -12.05 10.97 -9.09
C PHE A 172 -11.66 9.62 -9.74
N ILE A 173 -10.38 9.23 -9.65
CA ILE A 173 -9.90 7.93 -10.17
C ILE A 173 -10.56 6.77 -9.43
N PHE A 174 -10.71 6.84 -8.11
CA PHE A 174 -11.36 5.80 -7.33
C PHE A 174 -12.85 5.65 -7.67
N GLU A 175 -13.57 6.77 -7.79
CA GLU A 175 -14.97 6.75 -8.19
C GLU A 175 -15.14 6.20 -9.61
N TRP A 176 -14.33 6.67 -10.56
CA TRP A 176 -14.40 6.21 -11.94
C TRP A 176 -14.09 4.71 -12.08
N THR A 177 -13.16 4.20 -11.29
CA THR A 177 -12.82 2.77 -11.31
C THR A 177 -13.72 1.91 -10.42
N GLY A 178 -14.50 2.54 -9.53
CA GLY A 178 -15.32 1.85 -8.52
C GLY A 178 -14.50 1.06 -7.51
N LYS A 179 -13.25 1.47 -7.24
CA LYS A 179 -12.31 0.73 -6.38
C LYS A 179 -11.49 1.68 -5.54
N TYR A 180 -11.48 1.42 -4.24
CA TYR A 180 -10.70 2.17 -3.27
C TYR A 180 -9.47 1.37 -2.86
N PHE A 181 -8.29 1.98 -2.99
CA PHE A 181 -7.03 1.37 -2.61
C PHE A 181 -6.21 2.34 -1.75
N ALA A 182 -6.31 2.19 -0.43
CA ALA A 182 -5.71 3.10 0.55
C ALA A 182 -4.18 3.29 0.39
N PRO A 183 -3.36 2.26 0.11
CA PRO A 183 -1.93 2.44 -0.11
C PRO A 183 -1.59 3.36 -1.28
N ALA A 184 -2.39 3.36 -2.35
CA ALA A 184 -2.18 4.29 -3.47
C ALA A 184 -2.43 5.75 -3.02
N GLY A 185 -3.46 5.97 -2.18
CA GLY A 185 -3.69 7.27 -1.57
C GLY A 185 -2.47 7.77 -0.81
N ALA A 186 -1.94 6.95 0.10
CA ALA A 186 -0.75 7.31 0.86
C ALA A 186 0.47 7.59 -0.05
N LEU A 187 0.67 6.78 -1.10
CA LEU A 187 1.79 6.93 -2.03
C LEU A 187 1.75 8.26 -2.80
N ALA A 188 0.56 8.75 -3.16
CA ALA A 188 0.42 10.01 -3.89
C ALA A 188 0.81 11.25 -3.08
N PHE A 189 0.75 11.19 -1.74
CA PHE A 189 1.16 12.28 -0.88
C PHE A 189 2.64 12.25 -0.50
N ILE A 190 3.35 11.14 -0.69
CA ILE A 190 4.78 11.03 -0.36
C ILE A 190 5.66 12.07 -1.07
N PRO A 191 5.43 12.44 -2.36
CA PRO A 191 6.21 13.48 -3.03
C PRO A 191 6.25 14.82 -2.30
N MET A 192 5.22 15.14 -1.50
CA MET A 192 5.18 16.37 -0.71
C MET A 192 6.10 16.35 0.53
N LEU A 193 6.53 15.17 0.96
CA LEU A 193 7.38 14.98 2.14
C LEU A 193 8.86 14.80 1.79
N LEU A 194 9.17 14.61 0.50
CA LEU A 194 10.51 14.32 0.04
C LEU A 194 11.21 15.58 -0.48
N PRO A 195 12.54 15.64 -0.37
CA PRO A 195 13.32 16.71 -0.98
C PRO A 195 13.17 16.69 -2.51
N GLU A 196 13.33 17.86 -3.13
CA GLU A 196 13.16 18.01 -4.59
C GLU A 196 14.18 17.19 -5.41
N GLU A 197 15.36 16.96 -4.83
CA GLU A 197 16.42 16.17 -5.44
C GLU A 197 15.97 14.71 -5.60
N GLY A 198 15.89 14.26 -6.85
CA GLY A 198 15.47 12.89 -7.16
C GLY A 198 13.96 12.65 -7.25
N LEU A 199 13.12 13.67 -6.97
CA LEU A 199 11.67 13.55 -7.03
C LEU A 199 11.16 13.07 -8.40
N ALA A 200 11.80 13.47 -9.49
CA ALA A 200 11.45 13.03 -10.84
C ALA A 200 11.61 11.51 -11.05
N TRP A 201 12.52 10.87 -10.31
CA TRP A 201 12.77 9.43 -10.38
C TRP A 201 11.85 8.61 -9.48
N LEU A 202 11.10 9.26 -8.58
CA LEU A 202 10.21 8.59 -7.64
C LEU A 202 9.16 7.70 -8.33
N PRO A 203 8.45 8.11 -9.39
CA PRO A 203 7.45 7.25 -10.04
C PRO A 203 8.07 5.98 -10.62
N LEU A 204 9.27 6.09 -11.20
CA LEU A 204 9.98 4.94 -11.76
C LEU A 204 10.43 3.98 -10.65
N GLN A 205 11.08 4.49 -9.62
CA GLN A 205 11.57 3.68 -8.50
C GLN A 205 10.40 3.03 -7.74
N ALA A 206 9.34 3.78 -7.45
CA ALA A 206 8.14 3.25 -6.82
C ALA A 206 7.46 2.17 -7.66
N SER A 207 7.44 2.33 -8.99
CA SER A 207 6.88 1.32 -9.90
C SER A 207 7.71 0.03 -9.90
N ILE A 208 9.04 0.14 -9.91
CA ILE A 208 9.93 -1.03 -9.81
C ILE A 208 9.72 -1.72 -8.46
N GLY A 209 9.70 -0.96 -7.36
CA GLY A 209 9.42 -1.48 -6.02
C GLY A 209 8.06 -2.19 -5.94
N ALA A 210 7.00 -1.56 -6.48
CA ALA A 210 5.66 -2.16 -6.55
C ALA A 210 5.67 -3.47 -7.33
N ALA A 211 6.34 -3.52 -8.50
CA ALA A 211 6.45 -4.73 -9.30
C ALA A 211 7.16 -5.86 -8.53
N LEU A 212 8.26 -5.56 -7.84
CA LEU A 212 9.00 -6.53 -7.03
C LEU A 212 8.14 -7.07 -5.89
N PHE A 213 7.53 -6.21 -5.07
CA PHE A 213 6.69 -6.62 -3.95
C PHE A 213 5.49 -7.45 -4.41
N ILE A 214 4.80 -7.03 -5.47
CA ILE A 214 3.65 -7.74 -6.01
C ILE A 214 4.07 -9.10 -6.58
N THR A 215 5.17 -9.18 -7.33
CA THR A 215 5.67 -10.43 -7.90
C THR A 215 6.07 -11.42 -6.81
N ILE A 216 6.79 -10.97 -5.79
CA ILE A 216 7.17 -11.81 -4.65
C ILE A 216 5.93 -12.28 -3.89
N ALA A 217 4.96 -11.40 -3.64
CA ALA A 217 3.70 -11.79 -3.00
C ALA A 217 2.99 -12.90 -3.79
N MET A 218 2.93 -12.78 -5.12
CA MET A 218 2.28 -13.77 -5.97
C MET A 218 3.04 -15.10 -6.04
N VAL A 219 4.37 -15.05 -6.23
CA VAL A 219 5.19 -16.26 -6.46
C VAL A 219 5.37 -17.04 -5.17
N VAL A 220 5.81 -16.38 -4.09
CA VAL A 220 6.16 -17.05 -2.82
C VAL A 220 4.91 -17.54 -2.11
N PHE A 221 3.89 -16.71 -2.02
CA PHE A 221 2.68 -17.03 -1.26
C PHE A 221 1.68 -17.88 -2.05
N GLN A 222 1.92 -18.10 -3.34
CA GLN A 222 1.21 -19.09 -4.13
C GLN A 222 1.31 -20.51 -3.52
N LYS A 223 2.51 -20.93 -3.15
CA LYS A 223 2.74 -22.25 -2.52
C LYS A 223 2.03 -22.37 -1.16
N CYS A 224 1.97 -21.27 -0.40
CA CYS A 224 1.31 -21.25 0.90
C CYS A 224 -0.23 -21.32 0.81
N TYR A 225 -0.82 -20.89 -0.31
CA TYR A 225 -2.27 -20.82 -0.50
C TYR A 225 -2.78 -21.82 -1.56
N GLN A 226 -1.93 -22.70 -2.07
CA GLN A 226 -2.28 -23.77 -3.04
C GLN A 226 -3.05 -23.25 -4.28
N TRP A 227 -2.68 -22.08 -4.80
CA TRP A 227 -3.29 -21.58 -6.03
C TRP A 227 -2.84 -22.39 -7.24
N SER A 228 -3.77 -22.78 -8.09
CA SER A 228 -3.42 -23.42 -9.37
C SER A 228 -2.71 -22.42 -10.29
N ARG A 229 -1.80 -22.91 -11.16
CA ARG A 229 -1.13 -22.09 -12.19
C ARG A 229 -2.13 -21.32 -13.05
N ALA A 230 -3.26 -21.94 -13.36
CA ALA A 230 -4.34 -21.31 -14.11
C ALA A 230 -4.96 -20.10 -13.36
N GLN A 231 -5.10 -20.19 -12.04
CA GLN A 231 -5.59 -19.09 -11.22
C GLN A 231 -4.61 -17.90 -11.21
N ILE A 232 -3.30 -18.13 -11.23
CA ILE A 232 -2.31 -17.07 -11.24
C ILE A 232 -2.32 -16.33 -12.57
N ILE A 233 -2.30 -17.05 -13.68
CA ILE A 233 -2.40 -16.46 -15.02
C ILE A 233 -3.69 -15.66 -15.13
N PHE A 234 -4.79 -16.21 -14.61
CA PHE A 234 -6.09 -15.55 -14.59
C PHE A 234 -6.08 -14.25 -13.76
N CYS A 235 -5.43 -14.28 -12.59
CA CYS A 235 -5.32 -13.10 -11.71
C CYS A 235 -4.36 -12.04 -12.26
N ALA A 236 -3.31 -12.44 -12.97
CA ALA A 236 -2.33 -11.55 -13.58
C ALA A 236 -2.85 -10.87 -14.86
N THR A 237 -3.89 -11.42 -15.51
CA THR A 237 -4.41 -10.86 -16.75
C THR A 237 -5.34 -9.65 -16.51
N PRO A 238 -5.17 -8.53 -17.21
CA PRO A 238 -6.08 -7.39 -17.14
C PRO A 238 -7.52 -7.80 -17.49
N THR A 239 -8.50 -7.17 -16.85
CA THR A 239 -9.94 -7.49 -17.03
C THR A 239 -10.38 -7.40 -18.49
N LEU A 240 -9.92 -6.38 -19.22
CA LEU A 240 -10.23 -6.18 -20.65
C LEU A 240 -9.74 -7.35 -21.52
N LEU A 241 -8.51 -7.82 -21.27
CA LEU A 241 -7.93 -8.94 -22.02
C LEU A 241 -8.66 -10.26 -21.70
N ARG A 242 -9.13 -10.40 -20.46
CA ARG A 242 -9.94 -11.52 -20.00
C ARG A 242 -11.30 -11.58 -20.69
N GLU A 243 -11.99 -10.44 -20.79
CA GLU A 243 -13.26 -10.35 -21.51
C GLU A 243 -13.09 -10.65 -22.99
N TYR A 244 -12.02 -10.14 -23.62
CA TYR A 244 -11.69 -10.42 -25.01
C TYR A 244 -11.46 -11.92 -25.24
N MET A 245 -10.65 -12.57 -24.38
CA MET A 245 -10.40 -14.00 -24.46
C MET A 245 -11.68 -14.84 -24.27
N ASN A 246 -12.56 -14.44 -23.35
CA ASN A 246 -13.83 -15.14 -23.12
C ASN A 246 -14.80 -14.97 -24.30
N ARG A 247 -14.84 -13.79 -24.93
CA ARG A 247 -15.64 -13.56 -26.16
C ARG A 247 -15.11 -14.41 -27.32
N ARG A 248 -13.79 -14.55 -27.44
CA ARG A 248 -13.17 -15.38 -28.48
C ARG A 248 -13.48 -16.87 -28.30
N LYS A 249 -13.42 -17.37 -27.06
CA LYS A 249 -13.79 -18.77 -26.75
C LYS A 249 -15.26 -19.07 -27.05
N ARG A 250 -16.18 -18.17 -26.74
CA ARG A 250 -17.60 -18.32 -27.05
C ARG A 250 -17.86 -18.37 -28.56
N LYS A 251 -17.12 -17.60 -29.37
CA LYS A 251 -17.23 -17.63 -30.84
C LYS A 251 -16.63 -18.89 -31.47
N GLN A 252 -15.77 -19.64 -30.77
CA GLN A 252 -15.22 -20.90 -31.27
C GLN A 252 -16.09 -22.12 -30.88
N GLN A 253 -17.05 -21.93 -29.96
CA GLN A 253 -17.98 -22.98 -29.51
C GLN A 253 -19.36 -22.87 -30.16
N SER A 254 -19.64 -21.79 -30.89
CA SER A 254 -20.81 -21.60 -31.74
C SER A 254 -20.45 -21.88 -33.20
#